data_af5dd0286ded6b7197be95a7e9de6d40
#
_entry.id   af5dd0286ded6b7197be95a7e9de6d40
#
_cell.length_a   1.000
_cell.length_b   1.000
_cell.length_c   1.000
_cell.angle_alpha   90.00
_cell.angle_beta   90.00
_cell.angle_gamma   90.00
#
_symmetry.space_group_name_H-M   'P 1'
#
loop_
_entity.id
_entity.type
_entity.pdbx_description
1 polymer ?
#
loop_
_entity_poly.entity_id
_entity_poly.type
_entity_poly.pdbx_seq_one_letter_code
_entity_poly.pdbx_strand_id
1 'polypeptide(L)'
;MSIDVYIPTPFRRATNNKDRVSVDARDVRGLLDELEGRFSGLKGLVRNEAGEIHDHVNVYVNNEGIESLQGLQTSLKDGDEVSIIPALAGGGPALTGGGPALAGG
;
A
#
# COMPACT_ATOMS: atom_id res chain seq x y z
N MET A 1 -7.10 -9.56 14.54
CA MET A 1 -6.07 -10.34 13.84
C MET A 1 -4.88 -9.47 13.59
N SER A 2 -3.70 -9.99 13.87
CA SER A 2 -2.47 -9.21 13.76
C SER A 2 -1.93 -9.31 12.34
N ILE A 3 -1.86 -8.18 11.66
CA ILE A 3 -1.44 -8.10 10.25
C ILE A 3 -0.17 -7.27 10.20
N ASP A 4 0.85 -7.79 9.51
CA ASP A 4 2.08 -7.06 9.29
C ASP A 4 1.95 -6.21 8.04
N VAL A 5 2.22 -4.91 8.16
CA VAL A 5 2.14 -3.99 7.03
C VAL A 5 3.54 -3.49 6.70
N TYR A 6 3.94 -3.69 5.46
CA TYR A 6 5.20 -3.14 4.96
C TYR A 6 4.97 -1.73 4.44
N ILE A 7 5.78 -0.79 4.92
CA ILE A 7 5.70 0.62 4.54
C ILE A 7 6.93 0.96 3.71
N PRO A 8 6.77 1.22 2.41
CA PRO A 8 7.92 1.55 1.56
C PRO A 8 8.45 2.95 1.84
N THR A 9 9.66 3.19 1.38
CA THR A 9 10.37 4.43 1.65
C THR A 9 9.55 5.71 1.41
N PRO A 10 8.81 5.83 0.29
CA PRO A 10 8.04 7.06 0.06
C PRO A 10 7.01 7.38 1.12
N PHE A 11 6.54 6.37 1.86
CA PHE A 11 5.52 6.57 2.88
C PHE A 11 6.07 6.58 4.31
N ARG A 12 7.38 6.36 4.48
CA ARG A 12 7.96 6.24 5.83
C ARG A 12 7.94 7.53 6.63
N ARG A 13 7.92 8.67 5.95
CA ARG A 13 7.79 9.95 6.64
C ARG A 13 6.49 10.01 7.44
N ALA A 14 5.43 9.43 6.90
CA ALA A 14 4.14 9.44 7.55
C ALA A 14 4.05 8.44 8.70
N THR A 15 4.99 7.50 8.81
CA THR A 15 4.97 6.44 9.81
C THR A 15 6.17 6.52 10.75
N ASN A 16 6.72 7.70 10.95
CA ASN A 16 7.87 7.91 11.85
C ASN A 16 9.06 7.04 11.44
N ASN A 17 9.27 6.89 10.14
CA ASN A 17 10.35 6.10 9.53
C ASN A 17 10.25 4.61 9.83
N LYS A 18 9.07 4.12 10.17
CA LYS A 18 8.89 2.69 10.37
C LYS A 18 8.68 2.01 9.03
N ASP A 19 9.38 0.90 8.82
CA ASP A 19 9.23 0.12 7.60
C ASP A 19 8.22 -1.00 7.77
N ARG A 20 7.85 -1.35 9.00
CA ARG A 20 6.85 -2.35 9.29
C ARG A 20 6.00 -1.90 10.46
N VAL A 21 4.71 -2.12 10.33
CA VAL A 21 3.73 -1.76 11.37
C VAL A 21 2.79 -2.95 11.52
N SER A 22 2.48 -3.30 12.76
CA SER A 22 1.52 -4.36 13.03
C SER A 22 0.18 -3.70 13.37
N VAL A 23 -0.89 -4.11 12.68
CA VAL A 23 -2.22 -3.58 12.94
C VAL A 23 -3.22 -4.71 13.08
N ASP A 24 -4.30 -4.44 13.80
CA ASP A 24 -5.38 -5.39 13.97
C ASP A 24 -6.47 -5.06 12.95
N ALA A 25 -6.75 -5.99 12.06
CA ALA A 25 -7.74 -5.77 11.01
C ALA A 25 -8.29 -7.10 10.51
N ARG A 26 -9.49 -7.05 9.93
CA ARG A 26 -10.16 -8.22 9.36
C ARG A 26 -10.14 -8.21 7.85
N ASP A 27 -9.99 -7.05 7.26
CA ASP A 27 -9.95 -6.91 5.81
C ASP A 27 -9.07 -5.72 5.46
N VAL A 28 -8.84 -5.54 4.16
CA VAL A 28 -7.94 -4.49 3.69
C VAL A 28 -8.49 -3.10 4.05
N ARG A 29 -9.80 -2.90 3.93
CA ARG A 29 -10.39 -1.61 4.28
C ARG A 29 -10.13 -1.28 5.74
N GLY A 30 -10.39 -2.22 6.64
CA GLY A 30 -10.16 -2.00 8.07
C GLY A 30 -8.71 -1.76 8.39
N LEU A 31 -7.81 -2.45 7.67
CA LEU A 31 -6.37 -2.23 7.83
C LEU A 31 -5.98 -0.82 7.47
N LEU A 32 -6.48 -0.31 6.34
CA LEU A 32 -6.17 1.05 5.91
C LEU A 32 -6.78 2.07 6.86
N ASP A 33 -7.99 1.82 7.37
CA ASP A 33 -8.61 2.70 8.36
C ASP A 33 -7.75 2.79 9.62
N GLU A 34 -7.25 1.65 10.10
CA GLU A 34 -6.39 1.61 11.28
C GLU A 34 -5.08 2.35 11.06
N LEU A 35 -4.46 2.13 9.90
CA LEU A 35 -3.22 2.80 9.56
C LEU A 35 -3.40 4.31 9.51
N GLU A 36 -4.45 4.78 8.84
CA GLU A 36 -4.70 6.21 8.70
C GLU A 36 -5.08 6.84 10.03
N GLY A 37 -5.75 6.07 10.90
CA GLY A 37 -6.08 6.54 12.23
C GLY A 37 -4.86 6.67 13.12
N ARG A 38 -3.90 5.76 12.95
CA ARG A 38 -2.67 5.77 13.73
C ARG A 38 -1.65 6.76 13.17
N PHE A 39 -1.59 6.87 11.84
CA PHE A 39 -0.63 7.74 11.15
C PHE A 39 -1.41 8.66 10.22
N SER A 40 -1.83 9.81 10.75
CA SER A 40 -2.66 10.73 10.00
C SER A 40 -1.98 11.25 8.72
N GLY A 41 -0.66 11.21 8.68
CA GLY A 41 0.08 11.59 7.48
C GLY A 41 -0.16 10.68 6.30
N LEU A 42 -0.70 9.47 6.52
CA LEU A 42 -1.04 8.57 5.43
C LEU A 42 -2.37 8.91 4.76
N LYS A 43 -3.20 9.74 5.40
CA LYS A 43 -4.47 10.13 4.80
C LYS A 43 -4.21 10.88 3.50
N GLY A 44 -4.89 10.46 2.46
CA GLY A 44 -4.73 11.06 1.15
C GLY A 44 -3.56 10.54 0.35
N LEU A 45 -2.66 9.76 0.97
CA LEU A 45 -1.52 9.18 0.25
C LEU A 45 -1.87 7.83 -0.37
N VAL A 46 -2.63 7.01 0.34
CA VAL A 46 -2.99 5.69 -0.14
C VAL A 46 -4.37 5.69 -0.77
N ARG A 47 -5.33 6.36 -0.13
CA ARG A 47 -6.71 6.45 -0.62
C ARG A 47 -7.07 7.89 -0.91
N ASN A 48 -7.95 8.08 -1.91
CA ASN A 48 -8.48 9.40 -2.22
C ASN A 48 -9.66 9.73 -1.29
N GLU A 49 -10.29 10.87 -1.53
CA GLU A 49 -11.41 11.35 -0.68
C GLU A 49 -12.62 10.43 -0.77
N ALA A 50 -12.77 9.70 -1.87
CA ALA A 50 -13.86 8.76 -2.02
C ALA A 50 -13.60 7.43 -1.30
N GLY A 51 -12.42 7.28 -0.68
CA GLY A 51 -12.05 6.06 0.02
C GLY A 51 -11.48 4.99 -0.89
N GLU A 52 -11.23 5.31 -2.14
CA GLU A 52 -10.66 4.38 -3.10
C GLU A 52 -9.14 4.51 -3.14
N ILE A 53 -8.47 3.40 -3.42
CA ILE A 53 -7.01 3.41 -3.52
C ILE A 53 -6.61 4.20 -4.77
N HIS A 54 -5.63 5.09 -4.61
CA HIS A 54 -5.11 5.88 -5.73
C HIS A 54 -4.60 4.97 -6.84
N ASP A 55 -4.72 5.41 -8.10
CA ASP A 55 -4.28 4.65 -9.26
C ASP A 55 -2.81 4.29 -9.21
N HIS A 56 -2.00 5.16 -8.60
CA HIS A 56 -0.56 4.95 -8.53
C HIS A 56 -0.13 4.16 -7.28
N VAL A 57 -1.09 3.57 -6.55
CA VAL A 57 -0.78 2.78 -5.36
C VAL A 57 -1.32 1.38 -5.56
N ASN A 58 -0.48 0.39 -5.27
CA ASN A 58 -0.87 -1.00 -5.32
C ASN A 58 -0.79 -1.60 -3.91
N VAL A 59 -1.76 -2.44 -3.58
CA VAL A 59 -1.79 -3.13 -2.30
C VAL A 59 -1.75 -4.62 -2.57
N TYR A 60 -0.89 -5.31 -1.85
CA TYR A 60 -0.69 -6.75 -1.98
C TYR A 60 -0.93 -7.43 -0.65
N VAL A 61 -1.60 -8.57 -0.69
CA VAL A 61 -1.76 -9.43 0.48
C VAL A 61 -0.98 -10.71 0.18
N ASN A 62 0.07 -10.96 0.95
CA ASN A 62 0.95 -12.12 0.76
C ASN A 62 1.43 -12.20 -0.70
N ASN A 63 1.86 -11.06 -1.24
CA ASN A 63 2.39 -10.93 -2.60
C ASN A 63 1.35 -11.06 -3.70
N GLU A 64 0.07 -11.00 -3.36
CA GLU A 64 -0.99 -11.07 -4.36
C GLU A 64 -1.75 -9.75 -4.38
N GLY A 65 -1.86 -9.13 -5.56
CA GLY A 65 -2.57 -7.85 -5.69
C GLY A 65 -4.03 -8.00 -5.34
N ILE A 66 -4.56 -7.04 -4.58
CA ILE A 66 -5.95 -7.14 -4.13
C ILE A 66 -6.94 -7.03 -5.29
N GLU A 67 -6.49 -6.52 -6.44
CA GLU A 67 -7.33 -6.49 -7.64
C GLU A 67 -7.69 -7.88 -8.12
N SER A 68 -6.79 -8.84 -7.88
CA SER A 68 -7.04 -10.25 -8.21
C SER A 68 -7.81 -10.96 -7.11
N LEU A 69 -8.05 -10.28 -6.02
CA LEU A 69 -8.79 -10.82 -4.87
C LEU A 69 -10.13 -10.10 -4.80
N GLN A 70 -10.43 -9.46 -3.69
CA GLN A 70 -11.70 -8.77 -3.52
C GLN A 70 -11.52 -7.29 -3.23
N GLY A 71 -10.42 -6.71 -3.69
CA GLY A 71 -10.16 -5.30 -3.48
C GLY A 71 -10.12 -4.95 -1.99
N LEU A 72 -10.79 -3.86 -1.63
CA LEU A 72 -10.83 -3.44 -0.22
C LEU A 72 -11.57 -4.43 0.67
N GLN A 73 -12.37 -5.32 0.11
CA GLN A 73 -13.11 -6.32 0.87
C GLN A 73 -12.33 -7.61 1.06
N THR A 74 -11.09 -7.66 0.58
CA THR A 74 -10.24 -8.84 0.75
C THR A 74 -10.09 -9.15 2.23
N SER A 75 -10.44 -10.38 2.61
CA SER A 75 -10.34 -10.82 4.00
C SER A 75 -8.89 -11.05 4.40
N LEU A 76 -8.57 -10.72 5.63
CA LEU A 76 -7.23 -10.90 6.19
C LEU A 76 -7.29 -11.90 7.33
N LYS A 77 -6.19 -12.65 7.48
CA LYS A 77 -6.03 -13.63 8.55
C LYS A 77 -4.85 -13.25 9.41
N ASP A 78 -4.86 -13.74 10.63
CA ASP A 78 -3.76 -13.51 11.54
C ASP A 78 -2.45 -13.98 10.91
N GLY A 79 -1.45 -13.13 10.92
CA GLY A 79 -0.15 -13.43 10.33
C GLY A 79 -0.01 -13.03 8.86
N ASP A 80 -1.08 -12.57 8.21
CA ASP A 80 -0.97 -12.10 6.84
C ASP A 80 -0.06 -10.88 6.74
N GLU A 81 0.58 -10.73 5.59
CA GLU A 81 1.43 -9.57 5.32
C GLU A 81 0.81 -8.74 4.21
N VAL A 82 0.69 -7.45 4.46
CA VAL A 82 0.17 -6.50 3.48
C VAL A 82 1.27 -5.53 3.09
N SER A 83 1.46 -5.36 1.80
CA SER A 83 2.44 -4.41 1.26
C SER A 83 1.72 -3.31 0.51
N ILE A 84 2.08 -2.06 0.79
CA ILE A 84 1.51 -0.90 0.11
C ILE A 84 2.62 -0.33 -0.76
N ILE A 85 2.51 -0.52 -2.07
CA ILE A 85 3.58 -0.19 -3.00
C ILE A 85 3.14 0.94 -3.91
N PRO A 86 3.80 2.11 -3.86
CA PRO A 86 3.49 3.16 -4.82
C PRO A 86 4.08 2.83 -6.18
N ALA A 87 3.31 3.02 -7.23
CA ALA A 87 3.80 2.89 -8.59
C ALA A 87 4.37 4.24 -8.98
N LEU A 88 5.65 4.43 -8.74
CA LEU A 88 6.33 5.68 -9.08
C LEU A 88 6.67 5.66 -10.55
N ALA A 89 5.95 6.43 -11.29
CA ALA A 89 6.24 6.57 -12.70
C ALA A 89 7.52 7.33 -12.87
N GLY A 90 8.23 6.97 -13.42
CA GLY A 90 9.23 7.60 -13.60
C GLY A 90 10.29 7.74 -13.73
N GLY A 91 9.62 7.57 -13.59
CA GLY A 91 10.10 7.62 -13.60
C GLY A 91 10.72 7.00 -13.41
N GLY A 92 10.59 6.65 -13.65
CA GLY A 92 10.82 6.24 -13.51
C GLY A 92 11.18 5.39 -13.47
N PRO A 93 11.56 5.13 -13.63
CA PRO A 93 11.74 4.40 -13.63
C PRO A 93 11.84 3.67 -13.65
N ALA A 94 11.71 3.25 -13.87
CA ALA A 94 11.61 2.83 -13.95
C ALA A 94 11.56 2.07 -14.08
N LEU A 95 11.40 1.64 -14.41
CA LEU A 95 11.24 1.33 -14.61
C LEU A 95 11.31 0.91 -15.27
N THR A 96 11.13 0.55 -15.63
CA THR A 96 11.23 0.69 -16.27
C THR A 96 11.32 0.59 -16.89
N GLY A 97 11.39 0.23 -17.40
CA GLY A 97 11.48 0.77 -17.95
C GLY A 97 11.60 0.74 -18.42
N GLY A 98 11.63 0.54 -19.05
CA GLY A 98 11.72 1.19 -19.46
C GLY A 98 11.84 1.28 -19.80
N GLY A 99 11.84 1.07 -20.28
CA GLY A 99 11.94 1.81 -20.52
C GLY A 99 12.21 1.90 -20.87
N PRO A 100 12.22 1.84 -21.03
CA PRO A 100 12.49 2.50 -21.33
C PRO A 100 12.70 2.81 -21.50
N ALA A 101 12.33 2.45 -21.36
CA ALA A 101 12.49 3.17 -21.40
C ALA A 101 12.74 3.45 -21.65
N LEU A 102 12.48 3.30 -21.88
CA LEU A 102 12.65 3.99 -21.98
C LEU A 102 12.95 4.39 -21.98
N ALA A 103 12.70 4.00 -21.98
CA ALA A 103 12.87 4.63 -21.87
C ALA A 103 12.91 4.92 -21.69
N GLY A 104 12.72 4.63 -21.84
CA GLY A 104 12.72 5.19 -21.63
C GLY A 104 12.62 5.20 -21.38
N GLY A 105 12.47 4.95 -21.48
CA GLY A 105 12.36 5.32 -21.21
C GLY A 105 12.34 5.42 -21.03
#